data_a462f239fca5325ba611a80ca69ce610
#
_entry.id   a462f239fca5325ba611a80ca69ce610
#
_cell.length_a   1.000
_cell.length_b   1.000
_cell.length_c   1.000
_cell.angle_alpha   90.00
_cell.angle_beta   90.00
_cell.angle_gamma   90.00
#
_symmetry.space_group_name_H-M   'P 1'
#
loop_
_entity.id
_entity.type
_entity.pdbx_description
1 polymer ?
#
loop_
_entity_poly.entity_id
_entity_poly.type
_entity_poly.pdbx_seq_one_letter_code
_entity_poly.pdbx_strand_id
1 'polypeptide(L)'
;ESANGSLLECKTGESGEISVANPGVVAGNTYTDAEKNKNLYYKKDFFRTGDLGYVDVDGYLFITGRAKDLIIRGGHNIDPALAEEALASHPAVAMVGVIGQPDARVGELPCAYVELIKGSEVPVDELIKHAEDNIGEKAAVPKYLELVDEMPKTPIGKIFKPELRKRAITRVYNEALEKALLSCRVQEVIDHPKKGLTAMIAKNGVNDPKQIGKVLDKFIFKWD
;
A
#
# COMPACT_ATOMS: atom_id res chain seq x y z
N GLU A 1 13.33 -9.32 -10.48
CA GLU A 1 13.19 -10.17 -11.69
C GLU A 1 13.99 -9.53 -12.82
N SER A 2 14.62 -10.37 -13.64
CA SER A 2 15.27 -9.90 -14.86
C SER A 2 14.22 -9.45 -15.91
N ALA A 3 14.66 -8.67 -16.91
CA ALA A 3 13.78 -8.19 -17.99
C ALA A 3 13.01 -9.31 -18.75
N ASN A 4 13.46 -10.55 -18.65
CA ASN A 4 12.82 -11.74 -19.24
C ASN A 4 11.98 -12.57 -18.25
N GLY A 5 11.73 -12.04 -17.04
CA GLY A 5 10.93 -12.70 -16.00
C GLY A 5 11.66 -13.83 -15.24
N SER A 6 12.97 -14.03 -15.45
CA SER A 6 13.73 -14.98 -14.65
C SER A 6 14.08 -14.38 -13.28
N LEU A 7 14.09 -15.25 -12.26
CA LEU A 7 14.47 -14.87 -10.91
C LEU A 7 15.98 -14.74 -10.83
N LEU A 8 16.43 -13.68 -10.17
CA LEU A 8 17.83 -13.44 -9.85
C LEU A 8 17.99 -13.51 -8.32
N GLU A 9 19.06 -14.11 -7.86
CA GLU A 9 19.47 -14.02 -6.46
C GLU A 9 20.00 -12.61 -6.19
N CYS A 10 19.53 -12.00 -5.09
CA CYS A 10 20.01 -10.69 -4.67
C CYS A 10 21.43 -10.80 -4.12
N LYS A 11 22.22 -9.77 -4.35
CA LYS A 11 23.54 -9.65 -3.74
C LYS A 11 23.40 -9.23 -2.28
N THR A 12 24.46 -9.43 -1.51
CA THR A 12 24.56 -8.90 -0.13
C THR A 12 24.26 -7.40 -0.13
N GLY A 13 23.35 -6.97 0.75
CA GLY A 13 22.86 -5.60 0.86
C GLY A 13 21.81 -5.21 -0.16
N GLU A 14 21.48 -6.06 -1.13
CA GLU A 14 20.42 -5.81 -2.12
C GLU A 14 19.08 -6.33 -1.60
N SER A 15 18.06 -5.47 -1.61
CA SER A 15 16.70 -5.83 -1.19
C SER A 15 15.99 -6.68 -2.23
N GLY A 16 15.33 -7.75 -1.76
CA GLY A 16 14.53 -8.64 -2.59
C GLY A 16 13.43 -9.34 -1.82
N GLU A 17 12.61 -10.13 -2.52
CA GLU A 17 11.59 -10.93 -1.85
C GLU A 17 12.24 -12.13 -1.15
N ILE A 18 11.95 -12.26 0.15
CA ILE A 18 12.42 -13.37 0.97
C ILE A 18 11.67 -14.64 0.57
N SER A 19 12.43 -15.67 0.22
CA SER A 19 11.88 -17.01 0.00
C SER A 19 12.54 -18.04 0.91
N VAL A 20 11.76 -19.00 1.38
CA VAL A 20 12.18 -19.98 2.38
C VAL A 20 12.09 -21.39 1.82
N ALA A 21 13.15 -22.16 2.01
CA ALA A 21 13.17 -23.58 1.72
C ALA A 21 13.62 -24.37 2.95
N ASN A 22 12.88 -25.39 3.31
CA ASN A 22 13.26 -26.36 4.33
C ASN A 22 12.54 -27.70 4.10
N PRO A 23 12.97 -28.80 4.73
CA PRO A 23 12.34 -30.11 4.56
C PRO A 23 10.86 -30.19 4.95
N GLY A 24 10.36 -29.26 5.77
CA GLY A 24 8.95 -29.17 6.16
C GLY A 24 8.07 -28.35 5.19
N VAL A 25 8.69 -27.67 4.23
CA VAL A 25 7.97 -26.91 3.20
C VAL A 25 7.70 -27.84 2.02
N VAL A 26 6.44 -28.28 1.90
CA VAL A 26 6.02 -29.18 0.82
C VAL A 26 5.44 -28.35 -0.31
N ALA A 27 6.10 -28.38 -1.46
CA ALA A 27 5.61 -27.70 -2.67
C ALA A 27 4.27 -28.24 -3.14
N GLY A 28 3.36 -27.36 -3.50
CA GLY A 28 2.14 -27.70 -4.26
C GLY A 28 0.83 -27.35 -3.58
N ASN A 29 0.51 -27.92 -2.43
CA ASN A 29 -0.84 -27.80 -1.83
C ASN A 29 -0.80 -27.19 -0.41
N THR A 30 -0.29 -25.98 -0.28
CA THR A 30 -0.23 -25.26 1.00
C THR A 30 -1.62 -24.83 1.48
N TYR A 31 -2.46 -24.38 0.55
CA TYR A 31 -3.85 -23.99 0.81
C TYR A 31 -4.82 -24.95 0.14
N THR A 32 -6.00 -25.12 0.74
CA THR A 32 -7.11 -25.87 0.13
C THR A 32 -7.65 -25.21 -1.13
N ASP A 33 -7.49 -23.90 -1.27
CA ASP A 33 -7.82 -23.14 -2.45
C ASP A 33 -6.70 -23.22 -3.48
N ALA A 34 -6.96 -23.85 -4.62
CA ALA A 34 -5.99 -24.06 -5.70
C ALA A 34 -5.47 -22.73 -6.30
N GLU A 35 -6.32 -21.69 -6.35
CA GLU A 35 -5.90 -20.37 -6.87
C GLU A 35 -4.86 -19.71 -5.97
N LYS A 36 -4.98 -19.89 -4.64
CA LYS A 36 -4.00 -19.38 -3.67
C LYS A 36 -2.66 -20.11 -3.73
N ASN A 37 -2.63 -21.31 -4.27
CA ASN A 37 -1.38 -22.06 -4.45
C ASN A 37 -0.60 -21.62 -5.70
N LYS A 38 -1.24 -20.90 -6.64
CA LYS A 38 -0.55 -20.38 -7.81
C LYS A 38 0.51 -19.35 -7.38
N ASN A 39 1.71 -19.51 -7.93
CA ASN A 39 2.83 -18.60 -7.69
C ASN A 39 3.34 -18.51 -6.23
N LEU A 40 2.95 -19.46 -5.36
CA LEU A 40 3.45 -19.53 -3.98
C LEU A 40 4.90 -19.99 -3.88
N TYR A 41 5.42 -20.62 -4.91
CA TYR A 41 6.77 -21.20 -4.88
C TYR A 41 7.61 -20.67 -6.04
N TYR A 42 8.84 -20.33 -5.73
CA TYR A 42 9.92 -20.23 -6.71
C TYR A 42 10.57 -21.58 -6.87
N LYS A 43 10.78 -22.03 -8.10
CA LYS A 43 11.28 -23.38 -8.32
C LYS A 43 10.48 -24.36 -7.43
N LYS A 44 10.77 -25.60 -7.32
CA LYS A 44 9.90 -26.55 -6.60
C LYS A 44 9.84 -26.37 -5.07
N ASP A 45 10.83 -25.72 -4.47
CA ASP A 45 11.08 -25.85 -3.03
C ASP A 45 11.16 -24.52 -2.26
N PHE A 46 11.16 -23.37 -2.93
CA PHE A 46 11.27 -22.07 -2.29
C PHE A 46 9.90 -21.40 -2.14
N PHE A 47 9.40 -21.38 -0.92
CA PHE A 47 8.14 -20.70 -0.59
C PHE A 47 8.33 -19.19 -0.59
N ARG A 48 7.48 -18.47 -1.30
CA ARG A 48 7.43 -17.00 -1.33
C ARG A 48 6.74 -16.49 -0.08
N THR A 49 7.45 -15.75 0.76
CA THR A 49 6.85 -15.16 1.98
C THR A 49 6.00 -13.93 1.68
N GLY A 50 6.30 -13.24 0.57
CA GLY A 50 5.77 -11.92 0.26
C GLY A 50 6.40 -10.79 1.10
N ASP A 51 7.35 -11.12 1.97
CA ASP A 51 8.13 -10.16 2.74
C ASP A 51 9.37 -9.76 1.94
N LEU A 52 9.78 -8.50 2.06
CA LEU A 52 11.00 -7.96 1.47
C LEU A 52 12.09 -7.85 2.54
N GLY A 53 13.34 -7.98 2.11
CA GLY A 53 14.47 -7.84 3.00
C GLY A 53 15.79 -7.95 2.27
N TYR A 54 16.86 -7.82 3.01
CA TYR A 54 18.23 -8.01 2.53
C TYR A 54 19.07 -8.77 3.57
N VAL A 55 20.16 -9.34 3.11
CA VAL A 55 21.16 -9.98 3.98
C VAL A 55 22.38 -9.06 4.02
N ASP A 56 22.86 -8.73 5.23
CA ASP A 56 24.04 -7.90 5.39
C ASP A 56 25.37 -8.69 5.20
N VAL A 57 26.49 -8.00 5.37
CA VAL A 57 27.84 -8.61 5.20
C VAL A 57 28.15 -9.67 6.24
N ASP A 58 27.49 -9.64 7.39
CA ASP A 58 27.66 -10.59 8.49
C ASP A 58 26.68 -11.78 8.40
N GLY A 59 25.79 -11.78 7.38
CA GLY A 59 24.83 -12.85 7.12
C GLY A 59 23.51 -12.70 7.88
N TYR A 60 23.24 -11.58 8.51
CA TYR A 60 21.94 -11.31 9.16
C TYR A 60 20.89 -10.88 8.14
N LEU A 61 19.68 -11.46 8.28
CA LEU A 61 18.53 -11.11 7.48
C LEU A 61 17.77 -9.94 8.13
N PHE A 62 17.61 -8.86 7.38
CA PHE A 62 16.79 -7.70 7.76
C PHE A 62 15.51 -7.69 6.92
N ILE A 63 14.36 -7.72 7.59
CA ILE A 63 13.04 -7.61 6.94
C ILE A 63 12.73 -6.12 6.83
N THR A 64 12.47 -5.64 5.61
CA THR A 64 12.18 -4.21 5.34
C THR A 64 10.69 -3.94 5.16
N GLY A 65 9.90 -4.90 4.67
CA GLY A 65 8.47 -4.67 4.46
C GLY A 65 7.78 -5.82 3.74
N ARG A 66 6.68 -5.50 3.04
CA ARG A 66 5.95 -6.46 2.23
C ARG A 66 5.86 -6.01 0.78
N ALA A 67 6.09 -6.94 -0.15
CA ALA A 67 6.03 -6.66 -1.58
C ALA A 67 4.69 -6.03 -2.02
N LYS A 68 3.56 -6.49 -1.44
CA LYS A 68 2.21 -5.96 -1.73
C LYS A 68 1.92 -4.58 -1.11
N ASP A 69 2.76 -4.13 -0.18
CA ASP A 69 2.58 -2.86 0.50
C ASP A 69 3.46 -1.75 -0.08
N LEU A 70 4.39 -2.10 -1.00
CA LEU A 70 5.16 -1.10 -1.75
C LEU A 70 4.24 -0.11 -2.45
N ILE A 71 4.63 1.15 -2.40
CA ILE A 71 3.95 2.24 -3.09
C ILE A 71 4.61 2.44 -4.44
N ILE A 72 3.87 2.24 -5.54
CA ILE A 72 4.42 2.29 -6.89
C ILE A 72 4.19 3.68 -7.48
N ARG A 73 5.21 4.52 -7.36
CA ARG A 73 5.18 5.90 -7.84
C ARG A 73 5.98 6.07 -9.12
N GLY A 74 5.31 6.12 -10.27
CA GLY A 74 5.99 6.31 -11.56
C GLY A 74 7.00 5.21 -11.91
N GLY A 75 6.74 3.97 -11.47
CA GLY A 75 7.65 2.84 -11.62
C GLY A 75 8.74 2.74 -10.54
N HIS A 76 8.80 3.69 -9.61
CA HIS A 76 9.68 3.63 -8.45
C HIS A 76 8.96 3.00 -7.27
N ASN A 77 9.58 1.99 -6.68
CA ASN A 77 9.05 1.26 -5.52
C ASN A 77 9.48 1.96 -4.24
N ILE A 78 8.53 2.52 -3.51
CA ILE A 78 8.75 3.20 -2.23
C ILE A 78 8.30 2.29 -1.11
N ASP A 79 9.18 2.06 -0.14
CA ASP A 79 8.84 1.35 1.08
C ASP A 79 8.05 2.29 2.02
N PRO A 80 6.80 1.97 2.39
CA PRO A 80 6.04 2.78 3.33
C PRO A 80 6.67 2.85 4.73
N ALA A 81 7.53 1.89 5.11
CA ALA A 81 8.22 1.88 6.40
C ALA A 81 9.07 3.13 6.60
N LEU A 82 9.68 3.69 5.55
CA LEU A 82 10.45 4.93 5.63
C LEU A 82 9.65 6.09 6.22
N ALA A 83 8.41 6.24 5.78
CA ALA A 83 7.53 7.29 6.27
C ALA A 83 6.86 6.92 7.60
N GLU A 84 6.59 5.62 7.82
CA GLU A 84 6.04 5.13 9.09
C GLU A 84 7.04 5.34 10.24
N GLU A 85 8.31 4.98 10.06
CA GLU A 85 9.36 5.16 11.06
C GLU A 85 9.61 6.64 11.36
N ALA A 86 9.70 7.47 10.32
CA ALA A 86 9.88 8.90 10.49
C ALA A 86 8.72 9.53 11.28
N LEU A 87 7.47 9.27 10.91
CA LEU A 87 6.31 9.79 11.62
C LEU A 87 6.16 9.21 13.03
N ALA A 88 6.45 7.92 13.23
CA ALA A 88 6.39 7.27 14.54
C ALA A 88 7.44 7.82 15.52
N SER A 89 8.53 8.42 15.05
CA SER A 89 9.51 9.09 15.91
C SER A 89 9.02 10.40 16.53
N HIS A 90 7.90 10.94 16.04
CA HIS A 90 7.31 12.16 16.61
C HIS A 90 6.64 11.86 17.96
N PRO A 91 6.93 12.65 19.04
CA PRO A 91 6.51 12.33 20.41
C PRO A 91 4.98 12.31 20.61
N ALA A 92 4.21 12.94 19.75
CA ALA A 92 2.75 12.97 19.84
C ALA A 92 2.07 11.85 19.03
N VAL A 93 2.80 11.03 18.28
CA VAL A 93 2.23 9.97 17.43
C VAL A 93 2.13 8.67 18.22
N ALA A 94 0.92 8.12 18.29
CA ALA A 94 0.65 6.82 18.87
C ALA A 94 0.78 5.68 17.85
N MET A 95 0.19 5.88 16.67
CA MET A 95 0.25 4.91 15.56
C MET A 95 0.27 5.64 14.22
N VAL A 96 0.94 5.03 13.25
CA VAL A 96 0.96 5.53 11.88
C VAL A 96 0.88 4.38 10.89
N GLY A 97 0.06 4.55 9.86
CA GLY A 97 -0.02 3.63 8.73
C GLY A 97 0.14 4.41 7.43
N VAL A 98 1.08 3.98 6.60
CA VAL A 98 1.34 4.60 5.29
C VAL A 98 0.97 3.62 4.19
N ILE A 99 0.25 4.15 3.20
CA ILE A 99 -0.22 3.39 2.02
C ILE A 99 -0.03 4.22 0.74
N GLY A 100 -0.11 3.55 -0.41
CA GLY A 100 -0.25 4.23 -1.68
C GLY A 100 -1.69 4.70 -1.88
N GLN A 101 -1.90 6.02 -2.03
CA GLN A 101 -3.16 6.56 -2.53
C GLN A 101 -3.12 6.65 -4.06
N PRO A 102 -4.26 6.48 -4.75
CA PRO A 102 -4.28 6.61 -6.21
C PRO A 102 -3.90 8.01 -6.68
N ASP A 103 -3.07 8.06 -7.73
CA ASP A 103 -2.73 9.29 -8.44
C ASP A 103 -2.80 9.08 -9.95
N ALA A 104 -3.47 10.00 -10.66
CA ALA A 104 -3.73 9.88 -12.09
C ALA A 104 -2.48 10.01 -12.98
N ARG A 105 -1.35 10.51 -12.47
CA ARG A 105 -0.12 10.76 -13.24
C ARG A 105 0.99 9.76 -12.94
N VAL A 106 1.13 9.37 -11.69
CA VAL A 106 2.26 8.55 -11.24
C VAL A 106 1.83 7.20 -10.65
N GLY A 107 0.54 6.87 -10.74
CA GLY A 107 -0.03 5.63 -10.22
C GLY A 107 -0.39 5.73 -8.75
N GLU A 108 0.61 5.82 -7.86
CA GLU A 108 0.40 5.99 -6.43
C GLU A 108 1.27 7.12 -5.85
N LEU A 109 0.80 7.69 -4.74
CA LEU A 109 1.55 8.62 -3.89
C LEU A 109 1.49 8.16 -2.43
N PRO A 110 2.57 8.34 -1.64
CA PRO A 110 2.53 8.06 -0.21
C PRO A 110 1.46 8.90 0.50
N CYS A 111 0.64 8.21 1.30
CA CYS A 111 -0.46 8.77 2.08
C CYS A 111 -0.37 8.20 3.50
N ALA A 112 -0.31 9.07 4.50
CA ALA A 112 -0.20 8.71 5.90
C ALA A 112 -1.54 8.90 6.62
N TYR A 113 -1.86 7.95 7.50
CA TYR A 113 -2.90 8.05 8.51
C TYR A 113 -2.24 7.99 9.88
N VAL A 114 -2.56 8.93 10.75
CA VAL A 114 -1.89 9.09 12.04
C VAL A 114 -2.91 9.14 13.15
N GLU A 115 -2.76 8.27 14.15
CA GLU A 115 -3.44 8.33 15.43
C GLU A 115 -2.52 9.02 16.43
N LEU A 116 -2.97 10.10 17.04
CA LEU A 116 -2.20 10.81 18.06
C LEU A 116 -2.33 10.16 19.44
N ILE A 117 -1.34 10.38 20.28
CA ILE A 117 -1.44 10.04 21.71
C ILE A 117 -2.60 10.85 22.30
N LYS A 118 -3.43 10.20 23.11
CA LYS A 118 -4.61 10.83 23.70
C LYS A 118 -4.26 12.10 24.46
N GLY A 119 -4.91 13.20 24.08
CA GLY A 119 -4.67 14.53 24.65
C GLY A 119 -3.56 15.32 23.97
N SER A 120 -2.92 14.78 22.93
CA SER A 120 -2.01 15.54 22.07
C SER A 120 -2.77 16.26 20.98
N GLU A 121 -2.34 17.48 20.66
CA GLU A 121 -2.84 18.27 19.54
C GLU A 121 -1.63 18.73 18.72
N VAL A 122 -1.55 18.28 17.47
CA VAL A 122 -0.46 18.60 16.55
C VAL A 122 -1.04 18.91 15.19
N PRO A 123 -0.69 20.06 14.57
CA PRO A 123 -1.09 20.37 13.21
C PRO A 123 -0.53 19.37 12.20
N VAL A 124 -1.32 19.05 11.17
CA VAL A 124 -0.89 18.15 10.07
C VAL A 124 0.40 18.65 9.43
N ASP A 125 0.54 19.97 9.23
CA ASP A 125 1.73 20.56 8.61
C ASP A 125 3.01 20.33 9.42
N GLU A 126 2.92 20.27 10.76
CA GLU A 126 4.05 19.95 11.63
C GLU A 126 4.49 18.48 11.44
N LEU A 127 3.55 17.56 11.34
CA LEU A 127 3.84 16.14 11.08
C LEU A 127 4.43 15.93 9.68
N ILE A 128 3.91 16.63 8.67
CA ILE A 128 4.48 16.59 7.31
C ILE A 128 5.90 17.12 7.32
N LYS A 129 6.13 18.26 7.97
CA LYS A 129 7.48 18.82 8.10
C LYS A 129 8.42 17.88 8.84
N HIS A 130 7.96 17.28 9.94
CA HIS A 130 8.74 16.28 10.67
C HIS A 130 9.14 15.11 9.77
N ALA A 131 8.20 14.62 8.93
CA ALA A 131 8.50 13.58 7.95
C ALA A 131 9.52 14.06 6.91
N GLU A 132 9.39 15.28 6.38
CA GLU A 132 10.33 15.86 5.41
C GLU A 132 11.76 15.97 5.98
N ASP A 133 11.89 16.32 7.25
CA ASP A 133 13.16 16.50 7.93
C ASP A 133 13.85 15.16 8.27
N ASN A 134 13.08 14.06 8.41
CA ASN A 134 13.57 12.75 8.85
C ASN A 134 13.59 11.67 7.75
N ILE A 135 12.99 11.92 6.57
CA ILE A 135 13.00 10.98 5.45
C ILE A 135 14.08 11.39 4.45
N GLY A 136 15.11 10.55 4.29
CA GLY A 136 16.17 10.78 3.31
C GLY A 136 15.70 10.70 1.86
N GLU A 137 14.70 9.88 1.58
CA GLU A 137 14.13 9.71 0.25
C GLU A 137 12.91 10.64 0.05
N LYS A 138 13.08 11.75 -0.65
CA LYS A 138 12.01 12.75 -0.88
C LYS A 138 10.74 12.18 -1.53
N ALA A 139 10.87 11.10 -2.29
CA ALA A 139 9.73 10.46 -2.93
C ALA A 139 8.81 9.75 -1.94
N ALA A 140 9.36 9.32 -0.78
CA ALA A 140 8.65 8.62 0.29
C ALA A 140 7.88 9.58 1.23
N VAL A 141 8.16 10.88 1.18
CA VAL A 141 7.43 11.86 1.99
C VAL A 141 5.94 11.85 1.63
N PRO A 142 5.03 11.66 2.61
CA PRO A 142 3.59 11.64 2.37
C PRO A 142 3.10 12.93 1.70
N LYS A 143 2.29 12.78 0.65
CA LYS A 143 1.64 13.91 -0.04
C LYS A 143 0.28 14.23 0.54
N TYR A 144 -0.23 13.38 1.38
CA TYR A 144 -1.44 13.56 2.15
C TYR A 144 -1.26 12.90 3.52
N LEU A 145 -1.71 13.57 4.56
CA LEU A 145 -1.74 13.07 5.93
C LEU A 145 -3.11 13.38 6.54
N GLU A 146 -3.71 12.35 7.14
CA GLU A 146 -4.99 12.46 7.82
C GLU A 146 -4.82 12.00 9.28
N LEU A 147 -5.29 12.83 10.22
CA LEU A 147 -5.42 12.43 11.61
C LEU A 147 -6.69 11.59 11.76
N VAL A 148 -6.55 10.44 12.40
CA VAL A 148 -7.66 9.52 12.69
C VAL A 148 -7.83 9.37 14.19
N ASP A 149 -9.09 9.29 14.64
CA ASP A 149 -9.40 9.07 16.06
C ASP A 149 -8.94 7.71 16.55
N GLU A 150 -9.07 6.69 15.67
CA GLU A 150 -8.66 5.33 15.94
C GLU A 150 -8.15 4.67 14.64
N MET A 151 -6.95 4.06 14.75
CA MET A 151 -6.35 3.32 13.65
C MET A 151 -7.10 1.99 13.44
N PRO A 152 -7.51 1.63 12.21
CA PRO A 152 -8.08 0.32 11.95
C PRO A 152 -7.05 -0.78 12.22
N LYS A 153 -7.44 -1.77 13.04
CA LYS A 153 -6.55 -2.85 13.50
C LYS A 153 -7.13 -4.22 13.17
N THR A 154 -6.24 -5.16 12.94
CA THR A 154 -6.59 -6.58 12.91
C THR A 154 -6.92 -7.07 14.32
N PRO A 155 -7.58 -8.25 14.51
CA PRO A 155 -7.85 -8.81 15.83
C PRO A 155 -6.61 -9.01 16.72
N ILE A 156 -5.42 -9.07 16.12
CA ILE A 156 -4.13 -9.20 16.81
C ILE A 156 -3.40 -7.86 16.97
N GLY A 157 -4.10 -6.73 16.78
CA GLY A 157 -3.61 -5.38 17.04
C GLY A 157 -2.69 -4.77 15.95
N LYS A 158 -2.49 -5.43 14.80
CA LYS A 158 -1.72 -4.86 13.68
C LYS A 158 -2.58 -3.90 12.87
N ILE A 159 -1.99 -2.82 12.38
CA ILE A 159 -2.67 -1.87 11.48
C ILE A 159 -3.23 -2.60 10.26
N PHE A 160 -4.52 -2.37 9.98
CA PHE A 160 -5.22 -2.98 8.86
C PHE A 160 -5.17 -2.07 7.63
N LYS A 161 -4.00 -2.05 6.95
CA LYS A 161 -3.74 -1.22 5.75
C LYS A 161 -4.79 -1.34 4.63
N PRO A 162 -5.45 -2.49 4.38
CA PRO A 162 -6.52 -2.56 3.39
C PRO A 162 -7.66 -1.56 3.63
N GLU A 163 -8.03 -1.30 4.88
CA GLU A 163 -9.06 -0.30 5.20
C GLU A 163 -8.58 1.12 4.92
N LEU A 164 -7.32 1.43 5.21
CA LEU A 164 -6.71 2.73 4.88
C LEU A 164 -6.69 2.96 3.37
N ARG A 165 -6.38 1.92 2.57
CA ARG A 165 -6.44 1.99 1.11
C ARG A 165 -7.84 2.27 0.59
N LYS A 166 -8.87 1.62 1.16
CA LYS A 166 -10.27 1.89 0.80
C LYS A 166 -10.67 3.34 1.09
N ARG A 167 -10.28 3.88 2.24
CA ARG A 167 -10.49 5.30 2.59
C ARG A 167 -9.83 6.23 1.59
N ALA A 168 -8.58 5.99 1.24
CA ALA A 168 -7.84 6.79 0.27
C ALA A 168 -8.48 6.74 -1.13
N ILE A 169 -8.87 5.56 -1.62
CA ILE A 169 -9.57 5.42 -2.92
C ILE A 169 -10.88 6.20 -2.90
N THR A 170 -11.69 6.03 -1.85
CA THR A 170 -12.97 6.72 -1.70
C THR A 170 -12.79 8.24 -1.74
N ARG A 171 -11.84 8.77 -0.99
CA ARG A 171 -11.54 10.20 -0.95
C ARG A 171 -11.08 10.72 -2.31
N VAL A 172 -10.03 10.12 -2.87
CA VAL A 172 -9.42 10.60 -4.12
C VAL A 172 -10.40 10.54 -5.29
N TYR A 173 -11.20 9.47 -5.37
CA TYR A 173 -12.19 9.33 -6.44
C TYR A 173 -13.33 10.33 -6.29
N ASN A 174 -13.83 10.54 -5.06
CA ASN A 174 -14.86 11.55 -4.81
C ASN A 174 -14.36 12.96 -5.12
N GLU A 175 -13.13 13.31 -4.74
CA GLU A 175 -12.51 14.59 -5.12
C GLU A 175 -12.37 14.75 -6.64
N ALA A 176 -12.01 13.69 -7.36
CA ALA A 176 -11.88 13.71 -8.81
C ALA A 176 -13.25 13.89 -9.50
N LEU A 177 -14.28 13.20 -9.02
CA LEU A 177 -15.66 13.32 -9.53
C LEU A 177 -16.23 14.72 -9.25
N GLU A 178 -16.02 15.26 -8.06
CA GLU A 178 -16.46 16.60 -7.68
C GLU A 178 -15.78 17.69 -8.51
N LYS A 179 -14.45 17.60 -8.73
CA LYS A 179 -13.70 18.50 -9.63
C LYS A 179 -14.22 18.45 -11.07
N ALA A 180 -14.74 17.30 -11.49
CA ALA A 180 -15.35 17.13 -12.81
C ALA A 180 -16.85 17.54 -12.85
N LEU A 181 -17.39 18.08 -11.76
CA LEU A 181 -18.79 18.47 -11.58
C LEU A 181 -19.77 17.31 -11.81
N LEU A 182 -19.36 16.09 -11.48
CA LEU A 182 -20.22 14.91 -11.52
C LEU A 182 -20.88 14.70 -10.15
N SER A 183 -22.20 14.48 -10.13
CA SER A 183 -22.99 14.31 -8.90
C SER A 183 -22.98 12.88 -8.33
N CYS A 184 -22.23 11.96 -8.95
CA CYS A 184 -22.03 10.61 -8.42
C CYS A 184 -20.91 10.56 -7.37
N ARG A 185 -20.96 9.54 -6.52
CA ARG A 185 -19.94 9.31 -5.47
C ARG A 185 -19.62 7.84 -5.35
N VAL A 186 -18.43 7.55 -4.81
CA VAL A 186 -18.07 6.20 -4.37
C VAL A 186 -18.99 5.81 -3.21
N GLN A 187 -19.73 4.71 -3.37
CA GLN A 187 -20.59 4.14 -2.35
C GLN A 187 -19.77 3.29 -1.39
N GLU A 188 -18.91 2.44 -1.92
CA GLU A 188 -17.99 1.59 -1.17
C GLU A 188 -16.80 1.19 -2.04
N VAL A 189 -15.75 0.68 -1.42
CA VAL A 189 -14.62 0.03 -2.12
C VAL A 189 -14.56 -1.42 -1.67
N ILE A 190 -14.73 -2.34 -2.61
CA ILE A 190 -14.73 -3.79 -2.37
C ILE A 190 -13.42 -4.43 -2.84
N ASP A 191 -13.09 -5.57 -2.27
CA ASP A 191 -12.02 -6.44 -2.81
C ASP A 191 -12.66 -7.43 -3.79
N HIS A 192 -12.64 -7.07 -5.09
CA HIS A 192 -13.25 -7.87 -6.12
C HIS A 192 -12.31 -9.03 -6.52
N PRO A 193 -12.78 -10.31 -6.57
CA PRO A 193 -11.92 -11.49 -6.77
C PRO A 193 -11.03 -11.46 -8.02
N LYS A 194 -11.46 -10.75 -9.08
CA LYS A 194 -10.73 -10.66 -10.35
C LYS A 194 -10.12 -9.28 -10.63
N LYS A 195 -10.65 -8.22 -10.03
CA LYS A 195 -10.26 -6.84 -10.32
C LYS A 195 -9.43 -6.20 -9.19
N GLY A 196 -9.32 -6.87 -8.03
CA GLY A 196 -8.73 -6.30 -6.82
C GLY A 196 -9.60 -5.18 -6.23
N LEU A 197 -9.00 -4.22 -5.56
CA LEU A 197 -9.74 -3.08 -4.99
C LEU A 197 -10.50 -2.34 -6.08
N THR A 198 -11.81 -2.29 -5.95
CA THR A 198 -12.74 -1.73 -6.95
C THR A 198 -13.71 -0.77 -6.27
N ALA A 199 -13.78 0.47 -6.77
CA ALA A 199 -14.70 1.46 -6.28
C ALA A 199 -16.09 1.27 -6.92
N MET A 200 -17.10 1.07 -6.10
CA MET A 200 -18.51 0.99 -6.53
C MET A 200 -19.11 2.38 -6.54
N ILE A 201 -19.50 2.84 -7.74
CA ILE A 201 -20.06 4.19 -7.91
C ILE A 201 -21.58 4.15 -7.79
N ALA A 202 -22.13 5.02 -6.92
CA ALA A 202 -23.58 5.18 -6.81
C ALA A 202 -24.16 5.73 -8.14
N LYS A 203 -24.91 4.90 -8.85
CA LYS A 203 -25.57 5.28 -10.11
C LYS A 203 -26.88 5.99 -9.80
N ASN A 204 -26.82 7.28 -9.52
CA ASN A 204 -28.02 8.10 -9.25
C ASN A 204 -28.80 8.47 -10.53
N GLY A 205 -28.62 7.72 -11.63
CA GLY A 205 -29.37 7.89 -12.89
C GLY A 205 -29.02 9.13 -13.71
N VAL A 206 -28.19 10.03 -13.21
CA VAL A 206 -27.93 11.35 -13.82
C VAL A 206 -26.61 11.41 -14.60
N ASN A 207 -25.64 10.53 -14.30
CA ASN A 207 -24.31 10.60 -14.92
C ASN A 207 -24.11 9.49 -15.95
N ASP A 208 -23.67 9.86 -17.16
CA ASP A 208 -23.26 8.93 -18.19
C ASP A 208 -21.97 8.18 -17.72
N PRO A 209 -21.96 6.82 -17.72
CA PRO A 209 -20.77 6.04 -17.42
C PRO A 209 -19.53 6.46 -18.20
N LYS A 210 -19.69 6.96 -19.44
CA LYS A 210 -18.57 7.48 -20.24
C LYS A 210 -17.94 8.74 -19.63
N GLN A 211 -18.71 9.56 -18.94
CA GLN A 211 -18.18 10.76 -18.27
C GLN A 211 -17.41 10.35 -17.02
N ILE A 212 -17.92 9.38 -16.25
CA ILE A 212 -17.23 8.81 -15.10
C ILE A 212 -15.92 8.20 -15.54
N GLY A 213 -15.92 7.39 -16.62
CA GLY A 213 -14.73 6.77 -17.19
C GLY A 213 -13.65 7.77 -17.59
N LYS A 214 -14.02 8.90 -18.23
CA LYS A 214 -13.05 9.96 -18.56
C LYS A 214 -12.29 10.51 -17.35
N VAL A 215 -12.89 10.42 -16.17
CA VAL A 215 -12.31 10.89 -14.90
C VAL A 215 -11.54 9.77 -14.22
N LEU A 216 -12.16 8.61 -14.03
CA LEU A 216 -11.63 7.54 -13.17
C LEU A 216 -10.70 6.54 -13.88
N ASP A 217 -10.80 6.36 -15.20
CA ASP A 217 -9.90 5.46 -15.95
C ASP A 217 -8.43 5.90 -15.97
N LYS A 218 -8.15 7.11 -15.48
CA LYS A 218 -6.79 7.62 -15.31
C LYS A 218 -6.08 7.02 -14.08
N PHE A 219 -6.83 6.45 -13.17
CA PHE A 219 -6.32 5.87 -11.94
C PHE A 219 -6.10 4.37 -12.07
N ILE A 220 -5.23 3.83 -11.21
CA ILE A 220 -4.83 2.42 -11.27
C ILE A 220 -5.90 1.46 -10.76
N PHE A 221 -6.71 1.88 -9.79
CA PHE A 221 -7.77 1.02 -9.24
C PHE A 221 -9.02 1.06 -10.12
N LYS A 222 -9.73 -0.06 -10.16
CA LYS A 222 -10.94 -0.19 -10.98
C LYS A 222 -12.14 0.45 -10.30
N TRP A 223 -13.16 0.71 -11.10
CA TRP A 223 -14.48 1.19 -10.66
C TRP A 223 -15.59 0.47 -11.43
N ASP A 224 -16.81 0.39 -10.86
CA ASP A 224 -18.04 -0.18 -11.44
C ASP A 224 -19.30 0.67 -11.12
#